data_b890b18e4ce029300659c04904a4f815
#
_entry.id   b890b18e4ce029300659c04904a4f815
#
_cell.length_a   1.000
_cell.length_b   1.000
_cell.length_c   1.000
_cell.angle_alpha   90.00
_cell.angle_beta   90.00
_cell.angle_gamma   90.00
#
_symmetry.space_group_name_H-M   'P 1'
#
loop_
_entity.id
_entity.type
_entity.pdbx_description
1 polymer ?
#
loop_
_entity_poly.entity_id
_entity_poly.type
_entity_poly.pdbx_seq_one_letter_code
_entity_poly.pdbx_strand_id
1 'polypeptide(L)'
;MDHSQLHSNISQVKSRISSAASTVNRVAGDIRLIAVSKTKPVEDVRAAFHAGILDFGENYVIEAVDKCIQCSDLDITWHFLGPLQSNKTRHVAEHFDWIHSVDRLKIAQRLNAQRPAERAPLKVCIQVNIPVEESKSGVVSSNELLELATAFHNFDRLDLRGIMAIPAPCSELSRQREQFGRIAGLLKTEGLPVEMTELSMGMSADMEAAIAEGSTMVRIGTDIFGARYT
;
A
#
# COMPACT_ATOMS: atom_id res chain seq x y z
N MET A 1 14.15 0.45 -18.74
CA MET A 1 13.24 -0.50 -19.45
C MET A 1 12.85 0.09 -20.79
N ASP A 2 12.49 -0.75 -21.80
CA ASP A 2 11.85 -0.21 -23.01
C ASP A 2 10.45 0.32 -22.63
N HIS A 3 10.13 1.56 -23.00
CA HIS A 3 8.87 2.22 -22.66
C HIS A 3 7.67 1.54 -23.34
N SER A 4 7.84 0.95 -24.51
CA SER A 4 6.77 0.20 -25.18
C SER A 4 6.40 -1.05 -24.38
N GLN A 5 7.39 -1.76 -23.84
CA GLN A 5 7.17 -2.90 -22.96
C GLN A 5 6.50 -2.49 -21.64
N LEU A 6 6.91 -1.35 -21.06
CA LEU A 6 6.29 -0.81 -19.85
C LEU A 6 4.79 -0.51 -20.07
N HIS A 7 4.43 0.14 -21.16
CA HIS A 7 3.03 0.38 -21.54
C HIS A 7 2.22 -0.91 -21.71
N SER A 8 2.80 -1.91 -22.40
CA SER A 8 2.17 -3.22 -22.56
C SER A 8 1.92 -3.90 -21.21
N ASN A 9 2.92 -3.89 -20.32
CA ASN A 9 2.82 -4.46 -18.99
C ASN A 9 1.72 -3.80 -18.16
N ILE A 10 1.66 -2.46 -18.15
CA ILE A 10 0.62 -1.70 -17.44
C ILE A 10 -0.78 -2.06 -17.98
N SER A 11 -0.94 -2.14 -19.30
CA SER A 11 -2.21 -2.53 -19.92
C SER A 11 -2.64 -3.94 -19.52
N GLN A 12 -1.70 -4.89 -19.47
CA GLN A 12 -1.97 -6.26 -19.02
C GLN A 12 -2.40 -6.30 -17.55
N VAL A 13 -1.71 -5.58 -16.68
CA VAL A 13 -2.07 -5.50 -15.25
C VAL A 13 -3.46 -4.89 -15.07
N LYS A 14 -3.76 -3.78 -15.76
CA LYS A 14 -5.10 -3.15 -15.72
C LYS A 14 -6.19 -4.11 -16.22
N SER A 15 -5.91 -4.87 -17.28
CA SER A 15 -6.84 -5.90 -17.79
C SER A 15 -7.08 -7.02 -16.77
N ARG A 16 -6.03 -7.51 -16.09
CA ARG A 16 -6.17 -8.51 -15.03
C ARG A 16 -7.01 -8.00 -13.86
N ILE A 17 -6.79 -6.74 -13.41
CA ILE A 17 -7.61 -6.11 -12.36
C ILE A 17 -9.08 -6.07 -12.80
N SER A 18 -9.35 -5.62 -14.03
CA SER A 18 -10.71 -5.52 -14.56
C SER A 18 -11.39 -6.89 -14.62
N SER A 19 -10.69 -7.91 -15.10
CA SER A 19 -11.21 -9.29 -15.17
C SER A 19 -11.48 -9.84 -13.77
N ALA A 20 -10.54 -9.68 -12.82
CA ALA A 20 -10.70 -10.14 -11.45
C ALA A 20 -11.88 -9.46 -10.74
N ALA A 21 -12.03 -8.14 -10.90
CA ALA A 21 -13.14 -7.39 -10.35
C ALA A 21 -14.49 -7.87 -10.90
N SER A 22 -14.56 -8.07 -12.22
CA SER A 22 -15.78 -8.55 -12.91
C SER A 22 -16.23 -9.92 -12.40
N THR A 23 -15.30 -10.86 -12.14
CA THR A 23 -15.64 -12.20 -11.64
C THR A 23 -16.35 -12.20 -10.27
N VAL A 24 -16.22 -11.12 -9.51
CA VAL A 24 -16.82 -10.95 -8.17
C VAL A 24 -17.80 -9.77 -8.11
N ASN A 25 -18.30 -9.33 -9.25
CA ASN A 25 -19.26 -8.23 -9.39
C ASN A 25 -18.81 -6.91 -8.74
N ARG A 26 -17.50 -6.61 -8.80
CA ARG A 26 -16.92 -5.34 -8.36
C ARG A 26 -16.61 -4.44 -9.55
N VAL A 27 -16.60 -3.13 -9.31
CA VAL A 27 -16.15 -2.14 -10.29
C VAL A 27 -14.63 -2.04 -10.25
N ALA A 28 -13.96 -2.19 -11.39
CA ALA A 28 -12.49 -2.11 -11.46
C ALA A 28 -11.94 -0.75 -10.99
N GLY A 29 -12.72 0.33 -11.19
CA GLY A 29 -12.37 1.68 -10.74
C GLY A 29 -12.29 1.86 -9.22
N ASP A 30 -12.88 0.93 -8.45
CA ASP A 30 -12.81 0.93 -6.98
C ASP A 30 -11.52 0.26 -6.46
N ILE A 31 -10.66 -0.23 -7.37
CA ILE A 31 -9.40 -0.91 -7.04
C ILE A 31 -8.24 -0.06 -7.52
N ARG A 32 -7.53 0.54 -6.57
CA ARG A 32 -6.36 1.36 -6.84
C ARG A 32 -5.16 0.49 -7.19
N LEU A 33 -4.54 0.76 -8.33
CA LEU A 33 -3.29 0.14 -8.74
C LEU A 33 -2.11 0.98 -8.25
N ILE A 34 -1.35 0.49 -7.29
CA ILE A 34 -0.11 1.10 -6.82
C ILE A 34 1.05 0.43 -7.55
N ALA A 35 1.76 1.19 -8.41
CA ALA A 35 2.95 0.72 -9.10
C ALA A 35 4.16 0.79 -8.16
N VAL A 36 4.71 -0.37 -7.79
CA VAL A 36 5.83 -0.46 -6.83
C VAL A 36 7.15 -0.28 -7.58
N SER A 37 7.72 0.93 -7.49
CA SER A 37 8.88 1.38 -8.27
C SER A 37 10.21 1.30 -7.52
N LYS A 38 10.26 0.62 -6.35
CA LYS A 38 11.51 0.42 -5.60
C LYS A 38 12.61 -0.17 -6.48
N THR A 39 13.83 0.34 -6.35
CA THR A 39 15.03 -0.03 -7.13
C THR A 39 14.93 0.26 -8.64
N LYS A 40 13.94 1.00 -9.08
CA LYS A 40 13.81 1.42 -10.49
C LYS A 40 14.23 2.88 -10.63
N PRO A 41 14.81 3.28 -11.77
CA PRO A 41 15.21 4.66 -12.01
C PRO A 41 13.99 5.58 -12.13
N VAL A 42 14.21 6.88 -11.94
CA VAL A 42 13.15 7.90 -12.00
C VAL A 42 12.52 7.98 -13.40
N GLU A 43 13.27 7.69 -14.43
CA GLU A 43 12.80 7.66 -15.82
C GLU A 43 11.68 6.62 -16.02
N ASP A 44 11.79 5.44 -15.37
CA ASP A 44 10.74 4.42 -15.41
C ASP A 44 9.48 4.89 -14.66
N VAL A 45 9.63 5.66 -13.56
CA VAL A 45 8.50 6.28 -12.85
C VAL A 45 7.78 7.28 -13.74
N ARG A 46 8.53 8.20 -14.37
CA ARG A 46 7.99 9.21 -15.30
C ARG A 46 7.29 8.55 -16.49
N ALA A 47 7.89 7.51 -17.07
CA ALA A 47 7.29 6.76 -18.17
C ALA A 47 5.99 6.06 -17.75
N ALA A 48 5.94 5.45 -16.56
CA ALA A 48 4.73 4.82 -16.03
C ALA A 48 3.63 5.87 -15.72
N PHE A 49 4.00 7.07 -15.23
CA PHE A 49 3.06 8.18 -15.04
C PHE A 49 2.41 8.58 -16.38
N HIS A 50 3.21 8.78 -17.42
CA HIS A 50 2.70 9.11 -18.76
C HIS A 50 1.86 7.96 -19.37
N ALA A 51 2.04 6.72 -18.90
CA ALA A 51 1.18 5.58 -19.22
C ALA A 51 -0.11 5.52 -18.35
N GLY A 52 -0.38 6.56 -17.56
CA GLY A 52 -1.59 6.70 -16.75
C GLY A 52 -1.58 5.96 -15.43
N ILE A 53 -0.40 5.78 -14.82
CA ILE A 53 -0.25 5.43 -13.40
C ILE A 53 -0.14 6.71 -12.58
N LEU A 54 -0.98 6.84 -11.55
CA LEU A 54 -0.97 8.01 -10.66
C LEU A 54 -0.43 7.67 -9.27
N ASP A 55 -0.51 6.40 -8.86
CA ASP A 55 -0.15 5.93 -7.52
C ASP A 55 1.14 5.11 -7.58
N PHE A 56 2.19 5.56 -6.87
CA PHE A 56 3.49 4.89 -6.83
C PHE A 56 3.87 4.47 -5.42
N GLY A 57 4.42 3.26 -5.30
CA GLY A 57 4.80 2.66 -4.03
C GLY A 57 6.30 2.47 -3.89
N GLU A 58 6.84 2.88 -2.73
CA GLU A 58 8.25 2.81 -2.41
C GLU A 58 8.50 2.12 -1.07
N ASN A 59 9.68 1.47 -0.96
CA ASN A 59 10.05 0.73 0.24
C ASN A 59 11.26 1.31 0.97
N TYR A 60 12.08 2.11 0.31
CA TYR A 60 13.36 2.62 0.83
C TYR A 60 13.32 4.14 0.93
N VAL A 61 13.35 4.66 2.16
CA VAL A 61 13.05 6.08 2.44
C VAL A 61 13.92 7.04 1.63
N ILE A 62 15.24 6.82 1.57
CA ILE A 62 16.17 7.76 0.91
C ILE A 62 15.96 7.75 -0.59
N GLU A 63 15.93 6.56 -1.21
CA GLU A 63 15.62 6.41 -2.64
C GLU A 63 14.28 7.08 -3.02
N ALA A 64 13.28 6.86 -2.17
CA ALA A 64 11.93 7.36 -2.41
C ALA A 64 11.86 8.89 -2.34
N VAL A 65 12.49 9.53 -1.35
CA VAL A 65 12.55 10.99 -1.24
C VAL A 65 13.18 11.62 -2.47
N ASP A 66 14.29 11.04 -2.95
CA ASP A 66 14.93 11.52 -4.18
C ASP A 66 13.98 11.46 -5.38
N LYS A 67 13.18 10.39 -5.51
CA LYS A 67 12.16 10.27 -6.57
C LYS A 67 11.02 11.27 -6.40
N CYS A 68 10.52 11.46 -5.17
CA CYS A 68 9.49 12.48 -4.90
C CYS A 68 9.95 13.87 -5.34
N ILE A 69 11.21 14.23 -5.05
CA ILE A 69 11.79 15.52 -5.44
C ILE A 69 11.94 15.61 -6.96
N GLN A 70 12.50 14.59 -7.60
CA GLN A 70 12.74 14.58 -9.05
C GLN A 70 11.45 14.49 -9.89
N CYS A 71 10.33 14.07 -9.29
CA CYS A 71 9.01 14.01 -9.93
C CYS A 71 8.03 15.05 -9.36
N SER A 72 8.52 16.12 -8.71
CA SER A 72 7.66 17.15 -8.09
C SER A 72 6.84 17.97 -9.09
N ASP A 73 7.16 17.89 -10.38
CA ASP A 73 6.42 18.44 -11.50
C ASP A 73 5.23 17.58 -11.95
N LEU A 74 5.07 16.37 -11.40
CA LEU A 74 4.03 15.41 -11.75
C LEU A 74 3.04 15.25 -10.59
N ASP A 75 1.77 15.10 -10.91
CA ASP A 75 0.71 14.87 -9.92
C ASP A 75 0.67 13.39 -9.51
N ILE A 76 1.71 12.96 -8.79
CA ILE A 76 1.88 11.58 -8.29
C ILE A 76 1.40 11.50 -6.84
N THR A 77 0.59 10.49 -6.55
CA THR A 77 0.29 10.06 -5.18
C THR A 77 1.36 9.08 -4.71
N TRP A 78 2.15 9.47 -3.71
CA TRP A 78 3.24 8.65 -3.18
C TRP A 78 2.83 7.81 -1.98
N HIS A 79 3.07 6.49 -2.06
CA HIS A 79 2.78 5.50 -1.02
C HIS A 79 4.06 4.92 -0.43
N PHE A 80 4.26 5.07 0.87
CA PHE A 80 5.34 4.37 1.57
C PHE A 80 4.85 2.99 2.03
N LEU A 81 5.54 1.93 1.59
CA LEU A 81 5.15 0.52 1.78
C LEU A 81 6.13 -0.26 2.66
N GLY A 82 7.35 0.23 2.79
CA GLY A 82 8.43 -0.47 3.49
C GLY A 82 8.36 -0.35 5.01
N PRO A 83 9.13 -1.16 5.76
CA PRO A 83 9.22 -1.01 7.21
C PRO A 83 9.82 0.35 7.57
N LEU A 84 9.20 1.07 8.52
CA LEU A 84 9.62 2.40 8.89
C LEU A 84 10.36 2.43 10.23
N GLN A 85 11.64 2.80 10.17
CA GLN A 85 12.44 3.07 11.36
C GLN A 85 12.07 4.43 11.96
N SER A 86 12.09 4.53 13.31
CA SER A 86 11.71 5.75 14.02
C SER A 86 12.54 6.99 13.65
N ASN A 87 13.82 6.82 13.29
CA ASN A 87 14.70 7.93 12.87
C ASN A 87 14.44 8.41 11.42
N LYS A 88 13.60 7.72 10.65
CA LYS A 88 13.25 8.05 9.25
C LYS A 88 11.82 8.58 9.09
N THR A 89 11.03 8.65 10.16
CA THR A 89 9.61 9.06 10.12
C THR A 89 9.40 10.45 9.54
N ARG A 90 10.32 11.40 9.78
CA ARG A 90 10.24 12.77 9.25
C ARG A 90 10.20 12.79 7.73
N HIS A 91 11.06 12.05 7.07
CA HIS A 91 11.10 11.99 5.60
C HIS A 91 9.78 11.48 5.01
N VAL A 92 9.16 10.47 5.64
CA VAL A 92 7.86 9.96 5.20
C VAL A 92 6.77 10.99 5.46
N ALA A 93 6.76 11.62 6.63
CA ALA A 93 5.78 12.65 6.97
C ALA A 93 5.83 13.86 6.02
N GLU A 94 7.02 14.23 5.54
CA GLU A 94 7.22 15.41 4.67
C GLU A 94 6.94 15.14 3.18
N HIS A 95 7.12 13.91 2.68
CA HIS A 95 7.12 13.65 1.23
C HIS A 95 6.01 12.75 0.72
N PHE A 96 5.38 11.94 1.58
CA PHE A 96 4.39 10.96 1.14
C PHE A 96 2.95 11.40 1.39
N ASP A 97 2.02 10.81 0.65
CA ASP A 97 0.57 11.01 0.80
C ASP A 97 -0.06 9.85 1.56
N TRP A 98 0.56 8.67 1.48
CA TRP A 98 0.16 7.46 2.17
C TRP A 98 1.33 6.78 2.87
N ILE A 99 1.05 6.13 4.00
CA ILE A 99 1.90 5.11 4.60
C ILE A 99 1.08 3.86 4.90
N HIS A 100 1.59 2.68 4.51
CA HIS A 100 0.88 1.41 4.67
C HIS A 100 1.45 0.53 5.78
N SER A 101 2.53 0.94 6.42
CA SER A 101 3.34 0.10 7.31
C SER A 101 3.41 0.62 8.76
N VAL A 102 2.35 1.27 9.23
CA VAL A 102 2.27 1.66 10.64
C VAL A 102 1.88 0.45 11.48
N ASP A 103 2.80 0.02 12.34
CA ASP A 103 2.68 -1.21 13.14
C ASP A 103 2.65 -0.95 14.67
N ARG A 104 2.86 0.31 15.11
CA ARG A 104 2.93 0.67 16.53
C ARG A 104 2.69 2.16 16.77
N LEU A 105 2.18 2.47 17.95
CA LEU A 105 1.82 3.82 18.39
C LEU A 105 2.98 4.83 18.25
N LYS A 106 4.21 4.44 18.60
CA LYS A 106 5.39 5.32 18.51
C LYS A 106 5.63 5.86 17.10
N ILE A 107 5.39 5.05 16.07
CA ILE A 107 5.53 5.49 14.66
C ILE A 107 4.43 6.50 14.33
N ALA A 108 3.17 6.23 14.67
CA ALA A 108 2.05 7.13 14.45
C ALA A 108 2.26 8.48 15.14
N GLN A 109 2.65 8.49 16.42
CA GLN A 109 2.96 9.72 17.18
C GLN A 109 4.02 10.58 16.48
N ARG A 110 5.10 9.95 16.00
CA ARG A 110 6.17 10.67 15.32
C ARG A 110 5.74 11.22 13.97
N LEU A 111 4.98 10.45 13.19
CA LEU A 111 4.43 10.91 11.91
C LEU A 111 3.50 12.10 12.13
N ASN A 112 2.59 12.04 13.11
CA ASN A 112 1.69 13.14 13.45
C ASN A 112 2.45 14.41 13.84
N ALA A 113 3.44 14.29 14.73
CA ALA A 113 4.24 15.42 15.19
C ALA A 113 5.13 16.04 14.10
N GLN A 114 5.46 15.27 13.05
CA GLN A 114 6.40 15.68 11.99
C GLN A 114 5.71 16.02 10.66
N ARG A 115 4.40 15.76 10.52
CA ARG A 115 3.64 16.13 9.31
C ARG A 115 3.53 17.65 9.24
N PRO A 116 4.01 18.29 8.14
CA PRO A 116 3.90 19.73 7.96
C PRO A 116 2.43 20.19 7.96
N ALA A 117 2.18 21.38 8.54
CA ALA A 117 0.83 21.90 8.70
C ALA A 117 0.15 22.26 7.37
N GLU A 118 0.96 22.62 6.38
CA GLU A 118 0.53 22.99 5.03
C GLU A 118 0.17 21.79 4.15
N ARG A 119 0.55 20.56 4.57
CA ARG A 119 0.17 19.34 3.85
C ARG A 119 -1.14 18.77 4.40
N ALA A 120 -1.93 18.19 3.51
CA ALA A 120 -3.10 17.40 3.93
C ALA A 120 -2.69 16.28 4.91
N PRO A 121 -3.57 15.80 5.81
CA PRO A 121 -3.27 14.70 6.70
C PRO A 121 -2.69 13.49 5.95
N LEU A 122 -1.66 12.87 6.52
CA LEU A 122 -1.05 11.66 5.95
C LEU A 122 -2.02 10.49 6.08
N LYS A 123 -2.40 9.88 4.97
CA LYS A 123 -3.28 8.72 4.97
C LYS A 123 -2.53 7.48 5.44
N VAL A 124 -3.13 6.73 6.34
CA VAL A 124 -2.48 5.62 7.05
C VAL A 124 -3.25 4.33 6.90
N CYS A 125 -2.52 3.24 6.57
CA CYS A 125 -2.97 1.89 6.86
C CYS A 125 -2.15 1.31 8.03
N ILE A 126 -2.82 0.63 8.95
CA ILE A 126 -2.15 -0.18 9.98
C ILE A 126 -1.69 -1.49 9.33
N GLN A 127 -0.42 -1.81 9.47
CA GLN A 127 0.10 -3.10 9.01
C GLN A 127 -0.31 -4.20 9.99
N VAL A 128 -0.93 -5.26 9.46
CA VAL A 128 -1.31 -6.45 10.22
C VAL A 128 -0.47 -7.66 9.80
N ASN A 129 -0.15 -8.53 10.76
CA ASN A 129 0.60 -9.76 10.57
C ASN A 129 -0.23 -10.94 11.09
N ILE A 130 -1.31 -11.27 10.38
CA ILE A 130 -2.24 -12.35 10.72
C ILE A 130 -2.46 -13.23 9.47
N PRO A 131 -2.19 -14.53 9.52
CA PRO A 131 -1.60 -15.26 10.68
C PRO A 131 -0.17 -14.79 10.97
N VAL A 132 0.22 -14.88 12.23
CA VAL A 132 1.51 -14.37 12.71
C VAL A 132 2.67 -15.08 12.04
N GLU A 133 3.56 -14.29 11.43
CA GLU A 133 4.86 -14.72 10.91
C GLU A 133 5.95 -13.96 11.68
N GLU A 134 6.84 -14.67 12.38
CA GLU A 134 7.88 -14.08 13.24
C GLU A 134 8.81 -13.09 12.53
N SER A 135 9.03 -13.27 11.22
CA SER A 135 9.89 -12.41 10.41
C SER A 135 9.21 -11.12 9.93
N LYS A 136 7.91 -10.94 10.16
CA LYS A 136 7.13 -9.79 9.67
C LYS A 136 6.71 -8.86 10.79
N SER A 137 6.79 -7.56 10.52
CA SER A 137 6.19 -6.52 11.36
C SER A 137 4.67 -6.48 11.17
N GLY A 138 3.96 -5.94 12.14
CA GLY A 138 2.51 -5.73 12.09
C GLY A 138 1.85 -6.10 13.40
N VAL A 139 0.65 -5.57 13.64
CA VAL A 139 -0.18 -5.98 14.77
C VAL A 139 -0.67 -7.42 14.57
N VAL A 140 -0.72 -8.20 15.64
CA VAL A 140 -0.92 -9.66 15.56
C VAL A 140 -2.29 -10.12 16.05
N SER A 141 -3.14 -9.20 16.49
CA SER A 141 -4.49 -9.51 16.98
C SER A 141 -5.49 -8.39 16.69
N SER A 142 -6.79 -8.71 16.71
CA SER A 142 -7.87 -7.72 16.59
C SER A 142 -7.85 -6.71 17.73
N ASN A 143 -7.45 -7.12 18.94
CA ASN A 143 -7.35 -6.23 20.10
C ASN A 143 -6.24 -5.19 19.91
N GLU A 144 -5.05 -5.63 19.49
CA GLU A 144 -3.95 -4.69 19.16
C GLU A 144 -4.32 -3.74 18.02
N LEU A 145 -5.05 -4.24 17.01
CA LEU A 145 -5.57 -3.41 15.93
C LEU A 145 -6.51 -2.33 16.47
N LEU A 146 -7.46 -2.72 17.32
CA LEU A 146 -8.42 -1.79 17.93
C LEU A 146 -7.73 -0.76 18.83
N GLU A 147 -6.80 -1.20 19.68
CA GLU A 147 -6.03 -0.30 20.55
C GLU A 147 -5.25 0.74 19.74
N LEU A 148 -4.53 0.29 18.70
CA LEU A 148 -3.78 1.20 17.83
C LEU A 148 -4.72 2.13 17.05
N ALA A 149 -5.81 1.62 16.48
CA ALA A 149 -6.78 2.42 15.72
C ALA A 149 -7.45 3.49 16.62
N THR A 150 -7.82 3.14 17.85
CA THR A 150 -8.41 4.08 18.82
C THR A 150 -7.47 5.25 19.12
N ALA A 151 -6.16 5.00 19.16
CA ALA A 151 -5.20 6.07 19.41
C ALA A 151 -5.17 7.16 18.33
N PHE A 152 -5.63 6.85 17.11
CA PHE A 152 -5.69 7.80 15.99
C PHE A 152 -6.70 8.94 16.20
N HIS A 153 -7.67 8.80 17.09
CA HIS A 153 -8.55 9.92 17.48
C HIS A 153 -7.81 11.13 18.04
N ASN A 154 -6.58 10.94 18.52
CA ASN A 154 -5.73 12.00 19.05
C ASN A 154 -4.76 12.61 18.02
N PHE A 155 -4.87 12.22 16.75
CA PHE A 155 -3.95 12.66 15.69
C PHE A 155 -4.70 13.49 14.65
N ASP A 156 -4.44 14.78 14.63
CA ASP A 156 -5.04 15.77 13.73
C ASP A 156 -4.38 15.82 12.34
N ARG A 157 -3.19 15.23 12.21
CA ARG A 157 -2.38 15.24 10.97
C ARG A 157 -2.25 13.88 10.31
N LEU A 158 -2.95 12.87 10.84
CA LEU A 158 -3.05 11.54 10.28
C LEU A 158 -4.52 11.22 9.97
N ASP A 159 -4.73 10.54 8.84
CA ASP A 159 -6.04 10.07 8.39
C ASP A 159 -6.00 8.54 8.32
N LEU A 160 -6.54 7.85 9.31
CA LEU A 160 -6.57 6.39 9.36
C LEU A 160 -7.63 5.85 8.41
N ARG A 161 -7.17 5.15 7.36
CA ARG A 161 -8.02 4.69 6.25
C ARG A 161 -8.29 3.19 6.23
N GLY A 162 -7.43 2.38 6.84
CA GLY A 162 -7.61 0.94 6.74
C GLY A 162 -6.41 0.13 7.22
N ILE A 163 -6.28 -1.07 6.67
CA ILE A 163 -5.20 -2.00 7.02
C ILE A 163 -4.39 -2.42 5.79
N MET A 164 -3.15 -2.83 6.05
CA MET A 164 -2.28 -3.44 5.04
C MET A 164 -1.78 -4.80 5.51
N ALA A 165 -1.72 -5.75 4.59
CA ALA A 165 -1.13 -7.06 4.88
C ALA A 165 -0.31 -7.61 3.71
N ILE A 166 0.70 -8.41 4.05
CA ILE A 166 1.49 -9.22 3.14
C ILE A 166 1.46 -10.66 3.69
N PRO A 167 0.49 -11.49 3.30
CA PRO A 167 0.40 -12.85 3.79
C PRO A 167 1.58 -13.72 3.32
N ALA A 168 1.71 -14.91 3.87
CA ALA A 168 2.69 -15.89 3.43
C ALA A 168 2.48 -16.23 1.94
N PRO A 169 3.56 -16.32 1.15
CA PRO A 169 3.45 -16.76 -0.23
C PRO A 169 2.81 -18.15 -0.33
N CYS A 170 1.82 -18.26 -1.20
CA CYS A 170 1.13 -19.51 -1.48
C CYS A 170 0.76 -19.55 -2.97
N SER A 171 0.89 -20.70 -3.61
CA SER A 171 0.50 -20.90 -5.00
C SER A 171 -0.95 -21.38 -5.18
N GLU A 172 -1.59 -21.85 -4.11
CA GLU A 172 -2.94 -22.38 -4.16
C GLU A 172 -3.97 -21.26 -3.96
N LEU A 173 -4.82 -21.03 -4.97
CA LEU A 173 -5.79 -19.94 -5.00
C LEU A 173 -6.77 -19.98 -3.80
N SER A 174 -7.23 -21.19 -3.40
CA SER A 174 -8.14 -21.35 -2.26
C SER A 174 -7.52 -20.87 -0.95
N ARG A 175 -6.25 -21.18 -0.73
CA ARG A 175 -5.49 -20.72 0.45
C ARG A 175 -5.17 -19.22 0.41
N GLN A 176 -4.82 -18.69 -0.78
CA GLN A 176 -4.67 -17.25 -0.93
C GLN A 176 -5.96 -16.53 -0.54
N ARG A 177 -7.11 -16.98 -1.06
CA ARG A 177 -8.42 -16.41 -0.71
C ARG A 177 -8.75 -16.53 0.76
N GLU A 178 -8.49 -17.68 1.39
CA GLU A 178 -8.68 -17.87 2.84
C GLU A 178 -7.85 -16.85 3.65
N GLN A 179 -6.57 -16.68 3.31
CA GLN A 179 -5.69 -15.71 3.97
C GLN A 179 -6.22 -14.28 3.82
N PHE A 180 -6.57 -13.84 2.60
CA PHE A 180 -7.10 -12.51 2.36
C PHE A 180 -8.49 -12.30 2.98
N GLY A 181 -9.35 -13.30 2.97
CA GLY A 181 -10.65 -13.26 3.64
C GLY A 181 -10.54 -13.07 5.16
N ARG A 182 -9.57 -13.72 5.82
CA ARG A 182 -9.27 -13.50 7.24
C ARG A 182 -8.80 -12.06 7.49
N ILE A 183 -7.93 -11.51 6.63
CA ILE A 183 -7.46 -10.12 6.74
C ILE A 183 -8.63 -9.16 6.55
N ALA A 184 -9.45 -9.34 5.51
CA ALA A 184 -10.62 -8.50 5.27
C ALA A 184 -11.62 -8.55 6.44
N GLY A 185 -11.73 -9.71 7.10
CA GLY A 185 -12.55 -9.88 8.29
C GLY A 185 -12.17 -8.97 9.45
N LEU A 186 -10.91 -8.54 9.55
CA LEU A 186 -10.44 -7.64 10.61
C LEU A 186 -11.12 -6.27 10.58
N LEU A 187 -11.51 -5.77 9.40
CA LEU A 187 -12.26 -4.51 9.29
C LEU A 187 -13.68 -4.59 9.88
N LYS A 188 -14.17 -5.80 10.19
CA LYS A 188 -15.44 -6.01 10.87
C LYS A 188 -15.32 -6.04 12.39
N THR A 189 -14.12 -5.81 12.94
CA THR A 189 -13.92 -5.73 14.39
C THR A 189 -14.75 -4.57 14.95
N GLU A 190 -15.57 -4.88 15.97
CA GLU A 190 -16.42 -3.87 16.62
C GLU A 190 -15.56 -2.78 17.29
N GLY A 191 -15.96 -1.54 17.12
CA GLY A 191 -15.28 -0.37 17.68
C GLY A 191 -14.20 0.23 16.79
N LEU A 192 -13.91 -0.36 15.62
CA LEU A 192 -13.01 0.30 14.66
C LEU A 192 -13.69 1.55 14.08
N PRO A 193 -12.90 2.60 13.73
CA PRO A 193 -13.40 3.78 13.02
C PRO A 193 -14.09 3.39 11.70
N VAL A 194 -15.25 3.99 11.43
CA VAL A 194 -16.05 3.71 10.21
C VAL A 194 -15.35 4.10 8.92
N GLU A 195 -14.37 5.01 9.00
CA GLU A 195 -13.54 5.47 7.90
C GLU A 195 -12.49 4.44 7.47
N MET A 196 -12.25 3.41 8.28
CA MET A 196 -11.33 2.31 7.96
C MET A 196 -11.97 1.35 6.94
N THR A 197 -11.96 1.74 5.67
CA THR A 197 -12.54 0.96 4.56
C THR A 197 -11.50 0.40 3.60
N GLU A 198 -10.24 0.85 3.71
CA GLU A 198 -9.21 0.48 2.76
C GLU A 198 -8.49 -0.82 3.14
N LEU A 199 -8.33 -1.69 2.13
CA LEU A 199 -7.61 -2.96 2.21
C LEU A 199 -6.43 -2.94 1.24
N SER A 200 -5.23 -2.64 1.74
CA SER A 200 -4.01 -2.70 0.95
C SER A 200 -3.43 -4.11 1.02
N MET A 201 -3.78 -4.95 0.06
CA MET A 201 -3.33 -6.34 -0.04
C MET A 201 -3.37 -6.84 -1.49
N GLY A 202 -2.55 -7.83 -1.81
CA GLY A 202 -2.39 -8.37 -3.16
C GLY A 202 -1.19 -7.76 -3.90
N MET A 203 -0.41 -8.65 -4.49
CA MET A 203 0.77 -8.38 -5.32
C MET A 203 0.66 -9.16 -6.65
N SER A 204 1.68 -9.13 -7.49
CA SER A 204 1.67 -9.77 -8.82
C SER A 204 1.20 -11.22 -8.85
N ALA A 205 1.51 -12.00 -7.80
CA ALA A 205 1.23 -13.44 -7.76
C ALA A 205 -0.13 -13.82 -7.12
N ASP A 206 -0.78 -12.88 -6.43
CA ASP A 206 -1.97 -13.16 -5.61
C ASP A 206 -3.05 -12.06 -5.71
N MET A 207 -2.89 -11.16 -6.67
CA MET A 207 -3.75 -10.00 -6.87
C MET A 207 -5.22 -10.41 -7.09
N GLU A 208 -5.48 -11.42 -7.90
CA GLU A 208 -6.83 -11.90 -8.20
C GLU A 208 -7.54 -12.42 -6.95
N ALA A 209 -6.83 -13.17 -6.11
CA ALA A 209 -7.35 -13.64 -4.82
C ALA A 209 -7.63 -12.48 -3.87
N ALA A 210 -6.73 -11.51 -3.80
CA ALA A 210 -6.92 -10.32 -2.96
C ALA A 210 -8.12 -9.48 -3.41
N ILE A 211 -8.31 -9.29 -4.72
CA ILE A 211 -9.46 -8.58 -5.27
C ILE A 211 -10.76 -9.30 -4.94
N ALA A 212 -10.78 -10.63 -5.06
CA ALA A 212 -11.94 -11.45 -4.74
C ALA A 212 -12.36 -11.33 -3.27
N GLU A 213 -11.40 -11.11 -2.37
CA GLU A 213 -11.64 -10.93 -0.93
C GLU A 213 -11.72 -9.46 -0.48
N GLY A 214 -11.91 -8.53 -1.42
CA GLY A 214 -12.26 -7.15 -1.09
C GLY A 214 -11.10 -6.16 -1.12
N SER A 215 -9.90 -6.52 -1.59
CA SER A 215 -8.80 -5.55 -1.73
C SER A 215 -9.25 -4.27 -2.45
N THR A 216 -8.92 -3.11 -1.89
CA THR A 216 -9.15 -1.79 -2.51
C THR A 216 -7.86 -1.21 -3.10
N MET A 217 -6.70 -1.74 -2.71
CA MET A 217 -5.39 -1.31 -3.19
C MET A 217 -4.50 -2.53 -3.46
N VAL A 218 -4.10 -2.72 -4.72
CA VAL A 218 -3.13 -3.75 -5.13
C VAL A 218 -1.77 -3.13 -5.42
N ARG A 219 -0.67 -3.82 -5.06
CA ARG A 219 0.70 -3.31 -5.11
C ARG A 219 1.54 -4.13 -6.08
N ILE A 220 1.70 -3.63 -7.29
CA ILE A 220 2.28 -4.38 -8.41
C ILE A 220 3.63 -3.80 -8.79
N GLY A 221 4.68 -4.60 -8.69
CA GLY A 221 6.05 -4.21 -9.07
C GLY A 221 6.56 -4.98 -10.28
N THR A 222 6.80 -6.27 -10.12
CA THR A 222 7.44 -7.13 -11.13
C THR A 222 6.68 -7.18 -12.45
N ASP A 223 5.35 -7.25 -12.41
CA ASP A 223 4.54 -7.31 -13.64
C ASP A 223 4.51 -5.98 -14.39
N ILE A 224 4.84 -4.85 -13.75
CA ILE A 224 4.96 -3.54 -14.40
C ILE A 224 6.40 -3.29 -14.84
N PHE A 225 7.35 -3.36 -13.90
CA PHE A 225 8.72 -2.90 -14.10
C PHE A 225 9.72 -4.03 -14.39
N GLY A 226 9.28 -5.29 -14.49
CA GLY A 226 10.15 -6.44 -14.65
C GLY A 226 10.92 -6.81 -13.37
N ALA A 227 11.73 -7.87 -13.45
CA ALA A 227 12.58 -8.32 -12.36
C ALA A 227 13.56 -7.22 -11.90
N ARG A 228 14.07 -7.37 -10.68
CA ARG A 228 15.12 -6.47 -10.18
C ARG A 228 16.38 -6.67 -10.99
N TYR A 229 17.09 -5.58 -11.30
CA TYR A 229 18.46 -5.68 -11.73
C TYR A 229 19.28 -6.17 -10.52
N THR A 230 19.80 -7.39 -10.58
CA THR A 230 20.73 -7.98 -9.61
C THR A 230 22.12 -7.44 -9.86
#